data_f8bb48dafc7a4b87249c88eb079babe3
#
_entry.id   f8bb48dafc7a4b87249c88eb079babe3
#
_cell.length_a   1.000
_cell.length_b   1.000
_cell.length_c   1.000
_cell.angle_alpha   90.00
_cell.angle_beta   90.00
_cell.angle_gamma   90.00
#
_symmetry.space_group_name_H-M   'P 1'
#
loop_
_entity.id
_entity.type
_entity.pdbx_description
1 polymer ?
#
loop_
_entity_poly.entity_id
_entity_poly.type
_entity_poly.pdbx_seq_one_letter_code
_entity_poly.pdbx_strand_id
1 'polypeptide(L)'
;MDQRCRRCIRKYEKYPLELVILGNDDDISDFKEVMQSTANRQNHFDRSLEYYKNLNNLLGDRSLLTIIYLDRNKYLKECTGDKLYDIVMNDKRKKIPISAGVFIFDKDKLNYVYGGTYKEYMPLMAQYKMQMEMIKLAMKRGLPIYDFGGISGNFTPGSENYGVYEFKRGFGGKVLEYIGEFDLILDRFGYYIYDIGYKLYRNTKKVIAKILKR
;
A
#
# COMPACT_ATOMS: atom_id res chain seq x y z
N MET A 1 14.86 6.01 12.52
CA MET A 1 14.89 4.82 11.62
C MET A 1 15.74 3.73 12.24
N ASP A 2 15.20 2.51 12.38
CA ASP A 2 15.87 1.39 13.03
C ASP A 2 16.91 0.70 12.10
N GLN A 3 17.69 -0.25 12.67
CA GLN A 3 18.75 -0.95 11.96
C GLN A 3 18.21 -1.86 10.84
N ARG A 4 17.05 -2.50 11.07
CA ARG A 4 16.40 -3.37 10.07
C ARG A 4 15.96 -2.56 8.86
N CYS A 5 15.30 -1.42 9.09
CA CYS A 5 14.85 -0.52 8.01
C CYS A 5 16.04 -0.01 7.18
N ARG A 6 17.13 0.46 7.83
CA ARG A 6 18.35 0.87 7.13
C ARG A 6 18.97 -0.25 6.30
N ARG A 7 18.90 -1.51 6.77
CA ARG A 7 19.35 -2.68 5.99
C ARG A 7 18.48 -2.91 4.77
N CYS A 8 17.15 -2.79 4.91
CA CYS A 8 16.21 -2.93 3.79
C CYS A 8 16.42 -1.85 2.73
N ILE A 9 16.72 -0.61 3.16
CA ILE A 9 17.04 0.49 2.27
C ILE A 9 18.30 0.18 1.46
N ARG A 10 19.42 -0.15 2.11
CA ARG A 10 20.64 -0.55 1.41
C ARG A 10 20.47 -1.76 0.50
N LYS A 11 19.45 -2.61 0.79
CA LYS A 11 19.15 -3.77 -0.04
C LYS A 11 18.44 -3.38 -1.32
N TYR A 12 17.41 -2.54 -1.27
CA TYR A 12 16.71 -2.14 -2.52
C TYR A 12 17.61 -1.33 -3.47
N GLU A 13 18.58 -0.59 -2.93
CA GLU A 13 19.54 0.20 -3.72
C GLU A 13 20.41 -0.66 -4.66
N LYS A 14 20.51 -1.96 -4.39
CA LYS A 14 21.24 -2.92 -5.23
C LYS A 14 20.43 -3.39 -6.45
N TYR A 15 19.16 -3.07 -6.53
CA TYR A 15 18.27 -3.55 -7.57
C TYR A 15 17.85 -2.41 -8.51
N PRO A 16 17.69 -2.69 -9.80
CA PRO A 16 17.26 -1.69 -10.78
C PRO A 16 15.75 -1.42 -10.67
N LEU A 17 15.37 -0.76 -9.59
CA LEU A 17 14.00 -0.38 -9.28
C LEU A 17 13.75 1.07 -9.67
N GLU A 18 12.65 1.31 -10.37
CA GLU A 18 12.18 2.62 -10.79
C GLU A 18 10.83 2.94 -10.15
N LEU A 19 10.70 4.13 -9.53
CA LEU A 19 9.41 4.64 -9.08
C LEU A 19 8.81 5.52 -10.17
N VAL A 20 7.56 5.23 -10.54
CA VAL A 20 6.76 6.02 -11.46
C VAL A 20 5.55 6.57 -10.72
N ILE A 21 5.27 7.85 -10.91
CA ILE A 21 4.01 8.50 -10.49
C ILE A 21 3.12 8.56 -11.73
N LEU A 22 1.94 7.95 -11.63
CA LEU A 22 1.00 7.84 -12.73
C LEU A 22 0.16 9.11 -12.85
N GLY A 23 0.08 9.64 -14.07
CA GLY A 23 -0.80 10.76 -14.41
C GLY A 23 -2.26 10.32 -14.61
N ASN A 24 -3.13 11.29 -14.87
CA ASN A 24 -4.56 11.03 -15.07
C ASN A 24 -4.86 10.24 -16.35
N ASP A 25 -4.06 10.44 -17.39
CA ASP A 25 -4.22 9.81 -18.70
C ASP A 25 -3.42 8.50 -18.85
N ASP A 26 -2.63 8.14 -17.81
CA ASP A 26 -1.83 6.93 -17.84
C ASP A 26 -2.70 5.67 -17.72
N ASP A 27 -2.24 4.58 -18.32
CA ASP A 27 -2.80 3.26 -18.07
C ASP A 27 -2.40 2.78 -16.67
N ILE A 28 -3.41 2.58 -15.83
CA ILE A 28 -3.22 2.11 -14.45
C ILE A 28 -3.49 0.61 -14.27
N SER A 29 -3.47 -0.17 -15.36
CA SER A 29 -3.73 -1.62 -15.32
C SER A 29 -2.69 -2.36 -14.47
N ASP A 30 -1.42 -2.08 -14.65
CA ASP A 30 -0.31 -2.64 -13.85
C ASP A 30 -0.46 -2.30 -12.36
N PHE A 31 -0.82 -1.05 -12.07
CA PHE A 31 -1.11 -0.61 -10.70
C PHE A 31 -2.24 -1.44 -10.07
N LYS A 32 -3.36 -1.58 -10.82
CA LYS A 32 -4.53 -2.34 -10.37
C LYS A 32 -4.20 -3.82 -10.15
N GLU A 33 -3.39 -4.41 -11.03
CA GLU A 33 -2.96 -5.82 -10.92
C GLU A 33 -2.19 -6.06 -9.60
N VAL A 34 -1.22 -5.20 -9.27
CA VAL A 34 -0.45 -5.28 -8.02
C VAL A 34 -1.35 -5.13 -6.79
N MET A 35 -2.28 -4.16 -6.82
CA MET A 35 -3.22 -3.93 -5.72
C MET A 35 -4.15 -5.12 -5.52
N GLN A 36 -4.72 -5.66 -6.61
CA GLN A 36 -5.59 -6.83 -6.59
C GLN A 36 -4.88 -8.08 -6.07
N SER A 37 -3.63 -8.31 -6.48
CA SER A 37 -2.81 -9.42 -5.97
C SER A 37 -2.64 -9.36 -4.45
N THR A 38 -2.39 -8.15 -3.93
CA THR A 38 -2.26 -7.94 -2.48
C THR A 38 -3.58 -8.16 -1.76
N ALA A 39 -4.69 -7.64 -2.29
CA ALA A 39 -6.02 -7.83 -1.72
C ALA A 39 -6.41 -9.30 -1.65
N ASN A 40 -6.14 -10.06 -2.73
CA ASN A 40 -6.39 -11.50 -2.78
C ASN A 40 -5.58 -12.26 -1.71
N ARG A 41 -4.30 -11.92 -1.54
CA ARG A 41 -3.44 -12.53 -0.52
C ARG A 41 -3.90 -12.24 0.90
N GLN A 42 -4.39 -11.03 1.15
CA GLN A 42 -4.81 -10.57 2.48
C GLN A 42 -6.30 -10.80 2.77
N ASN A 43 -7.00 -11.49 1.87
CA ASN A 43 -8.43 -11.80 2.03
C ASN A 43 -9.34 -10.58 2.21
N HIS A 44 -9.04 -9.48 1.54
CA HIS A 44 -9.95 -8.34 1.47
C HIS A 44 -10.31 -7.98 0.02
N PHE A 45 -11.30 -7.09 -0.15
CA PHE A 45 -11.64 -6.56 -1.47
C PHE A 45 -10.74 -5.39 -1.82
N ASP A 46 -10.24 -5.39 -3.06
CA ASP A 46 -9.61 -4.21 -3.63
C ASP A 46 -10.67 -3.26 -4.20
N ARG A 47 -10.32 -2.00 -4.33
CA ARG A 47 -11.13 -1.00 -5.01
C ARG A 47 -11.16 -1.27 -6.51
N SER A 48 -12.23 -0.82 -7.20
CA SER A 48 -12.29 -0.94 -8.66
C SER A 48 -11.23 -0.07 -9.35
N LEU A 49 -10.91 -0.40 -10.59
CA LEU A 49 -10.03 0.43 -11.42
C LEU A 49 -10.61 1.84 -11.60
N GLU A 50 -11.93 1.92 -11.79
CA GLU A 50 -12.64 3.19 -11.89
C GLU A 50 -12.52 4.04 -10.62
N TYR A 51 -12.57 3.40 -9.43
CA TYR A 51 -12.35 4.11 -8.18
C TYR A 51 -10.99 4.82 -8.15
N TYR A 52 -9.92 4.13 -8.56
CA TYR A 52 -8.58 4.73 -8.56
C TYR A 52 -8.44 5.85 -9.61
N LYS A 53 -9.04 5.69 -10.80
CA LYS A 53 -9.10 6.74 -11.81
C LYS A 53 -9.84 7.97 -11.30
N ASN A 54 -11.03 7.77 -10.73
CA ASN A 54 -11.84 8.85 -10.17
C ASN A 54 -11.14 9.54 -8.99
N LEU A 55 -10.47 8.79 -8.11
CA LEU A 55 -9.68 9.35 -7.02
C LEU A 55 -8.61 10.31 -7.56
N ASN A 56 -7.85 9.86 -8.58
CA ASN A 56 -6.79 10.68 -9.17
C ASN A 56 -7.36 11.92 -9.87
N ASN A 57 -8.41 11.77 -10.66
CA ASN A 57 -9.05 12.87 -11.36
C ASN A 57 -9.66 13.91 -10.43
N LEU A 58 -10.36 13.48 -9.36
CA LEU A 58 -11.03 14.39 -8.42
C LEU A 58 -10.06 15.13 -7.51
N LEU A 59 -8.97 14.49 -7.10
CA LEU A 59 -7.98 15.08 -6.20
C LEU A 59 -6.86 15.81 -6.95
N GLY A 60 -6.65 15.51 -8.23
CA GLY A 60 -5.60 16.10 -9.06
C GLY A 60 -4.24 16.00 -8.39
N ASP A 61 -3.52 17.12 -8.32
CA ASP A 61 -2.17 17.20 -7.73
C ASP A 61 -2.07 16.80 -6.25
N ARG A 62 -3.21 16.60 -5.59
CA ARG A 62 -3.26 16.12 -4.21
C ARG A 62 -3.18 14.60 -4.09
N SER A 63 -3.40 13.83 -5.16
CA SER A 63 -3.25 12.38 -5.13
C SER A 63 -2.06 11.94 -5.96
N LEU A 64 -1.40 10.88 -5.51
CA LEU A 64 -0.33 10.22 -6.24
C LEU A 64 -0.64 8.73 -6.30
N LEU A 65 -0.88 8.22 -7.50
CA LEU A 65 -0.84 6.79 -7.77
C LEU A 65 0.61 6.46 -8.14
N THR A 66 1.24 5.60 -7.38
CA THR A 66 2.66 5.27 -7.56
C THR A 66 2.84 3.79 -7.85
N ILE A 67 3.81 3.48 -8.68
CA ILE A 67 4.19 2.11 -8.98
C ILE A 67 5.71 1.98 -8.97
N ILE A 68 6.22 0.86 -8.47
CA ILE A 68 7.63 0.49 -8.60
C ILE A 68 7.72 -0.59 -9.65
N TYR A 69 8.52 -0.31 -10.67
CA TYR A 69 8.92 -1.26 -11.68
C TYR A 69 10.31 -1.81 -11.43
N LEU A 70 10.51 -3.07 -11.74
CA LEU A 70 11.81 -3.71 -11.88
C LEU A 70 12.20 -3.69 -13.36
N ASP A 71 13.36 -3.12 -13.69
CA ASP A 71 13.95 -3.25 -15.02
C ASP A 71 14.50 -4.67 -15.19
N ARG A 72 13.76 -5.50 -15.94
CA ARG A 72 14.10 -6.91 -16.17
C ARG A 72 15.47 -7.10 -16.78
N ASN A 73 15.81 -6.33 -17.80
CA ASN A 73 17.05 -6.53 -18.56
C ASN A 73 18.28 -6.17 -17.69
N LYS A 74 18.19 -5.07 -16.96
CA LYS A 74 19.25 -4.70 -16.01
C LYS A 74 19.39 -5.71 -14.89
N TYR A 75 18.26 -6.18 -14.33
CA TYR A 75 18.29 -7.18 -13.27
C TYR A 75 18.97 -8.48 -13.71
N LEU A 76 18.62 -9.02 -14.89
CA LEU A 76 19.22 -10.25 -15.40
C LEU A 76 20.72 -10.09 -15.70
N LYS A 77 21.16 -8.88 -16.03
CA LYS A 77 22.58 -8.57 -16.28
C LYS A 77 23.37 -8.38 -14.99
N GLU A 78 22.81 -7.68 -14.00
CA GLU A 78 23.53 -7.18 -12.82
C GLU A 78 23.35 -8.06 -11.58
N CYS A 79 22.28 -8.86 -11.52
CA CYS A 79 21.89 -9.66 -10.35
C CYS A 79 21.94 -11.17 -10.61
N THR A 80 22.94 -11.63 -11.40
CA THR A 80 23.17 -13.06 -11.64
C THR A 80 23.41 -13.79 -10.33
N GLY A 81 22.67 -14.90 -10.09
CA GLY A 81 22.76 -15.68 -8.85
C GLY A 81 21.87 -15.16 -7.70
N ASP A 82 21.08 -14.09 -7.91
CA ASP A 82 20.02 -13.71 -6.97
C ASP A 82 18.92 -14.77 -6.95
N LYS A 83 18.29 -14.95 -5.79
CA LYS A 83 17.22 -15.95 -5.57
C LYS A 83 16.00 -15.78 -6.46
N LEU A 84 15.78 -14.58 -7.00
CA LEU A 84 14.65 -14.27 -7.87
C LEU A 84 15.03 -14.34 -9.36
N TYR A 85 16.25 -14.73 -9.69
CA TYR A 85 16.74 -14.73 -11.08
C TYR A 85 15.82 -15.50 -12.02
N ASP A 86 15.43 -16.71 -11.67
CA ASP A 86 14.57 -17.57 -12.49
C ASP A 86 13.14 -17.00 -12.61
N ILE A 87 12.61 -16.40 -11.54
CA ILE A 87 11.30 -15.76 -11.55
C ILE A 87 11.30 -14.58 -12.53
N VAL A 88 12.33 -13.73 -12.45
CA VAL A 88 12.48 -12.56 -13.31
C VAL A 88 12.77 -12.98 -14.76
N MET A 89 13.54 -14.04 -14.97
CA MET A 89 13.84 -14.58 -16.30
C MET A 89 12.59 -15.07 -17.00
N ASN A 90 11.67 -15.70 -16.29
CA ASN A 90 10.42 -16.23 -16.83
C ASN A 90 9.35 -15.15 -17.07
N ASP A 91 9.46 -13.96 -16.47
CA ASP A 91 8.58 -12.83 -16.75
C ASP A 91 8.96 -12.20 -18.11
N LYS A 92 8.01 -12.08 -19.03
CA LYS A 92 8.26 -11.56 -20.38
C LYS A 92 8.22 -10.03 -20.48
N ARG A 93 7.78 -9.34 -19.43
CA ARG A 93 7.67 -7.88 -19.39
C ARG A 93 9.05 -7.24 -19.32
N LYS A 94 9.28 -6.15 -20.04
CA LYS A 94 10.53 -5.37 -19.93
C LYS A 94 10.64 -4.62 -18.60
N LYS A 95 9.52 -4.03 -18.17
CA LYS A 95 9.33 -3.43 -16.84
C LYS A 95 8.30 -4.25 -16.09
N ILE A 96 8.70 -4.87 -15.00
CA ILE A 96 7.84 -5.74 -14.19
C ILE A 96 7.28 -4.89 -13.05
N PRO A 97 5.95 -4.68 -12.97
CA PRO A 97 5.34 -3.96 -11.85
C PRO A 97 5.45 -4.83 -10.59
N ILE A 98 6.06 -4.35 -9.53
CA ILE A 98 6.31 -5.17 -8.33
C ILE A 98 5.67 -4.63 -7.08
N SER A 99 5.39 -3.34 -7.04
CA SER A 99 4.77 -2.69 -5.89
C SER A 99 4.00 -1.45 -6.30
N ALA A 100 2.89 -1.17 -5.64
CA ALA A 100 2.02 -0.02 -5.92
C ALA A 100 1.62 0.68 -4.63
N GLY A 101 1.25 1.97 -4.71
CA GLY A 101 0.79 2.74 -3.57
C GLY A 101 -0.02 3.97 -3.93
N VAL A 102 -0.91 4.36 -3.04
CA VAL A 102 -1.70 5.59 -3.12
C VAL A 102 -1.29 6.51 -1.99
N PHE A 103 -0.96 7.75 -2.35
CA PHE A 103 -0.62 8.80 -1.41
C PHE A 103 -1.52 10.01 -1.65
N ILE A 104 -1.89 10.69 -0.58
CA ILE A 104 -2.75 11.89 -0.65
C ILE A 104 -2.12 13.00 0.16
N PHE A 105 -1.91 14.15 -0.50
CA PHE A 105 -1.52 15.39 0.16
C PHE A 105 -2.71 16.01 0.86
N ASP A 106 -2.53 16.31 2.11
CA ASP A 106 -3.41 17.15 2.90
C ASP A 106 -2.67 18.45 3.26
N LYS A 107 -3.32 19.35 4.01
CA LYS A 107 -2.81 20.69 4.33
C LYS A 107 -1.35 20.70 4.82
N ASP A 108 -1.02 19.80 5.73
CA ASP A 108 0.27 19.75 6.43
C ASP A 108 0.93 18.37 6.41
N LYS A 109 0.38 17.42 5.66
CA LYS A 109 0.87 16.04 5.66
C LYS A 109 0.74 15.34 4.32
N LEU A 110 1.59 14.33 4.12
CA LEU A 110 1.44 13.32 3.09
C LEU A 110 0.96 12.02 3.73
N ASN A 111 -0.21 11.55 3.31
CA ASN A 111 -0.83 10.32 3.81
C ASN A 111 -0.55 9.15 2.89
N TYR A 112 -0.03 8.04 3.44
CA TYR A 112 0.03 6.74 2.77
C TYR A 112 -1.30 6.00 2.99
N VAL A 113 -2.12 5.89 1.95
CA VAL A 113 -3.50 5.40 2.05
C VAL A 113 -3.62 3.93 1.72
N TYR A 114 -3.07 3.52 0.59
CA TYR A 114 -3.11 2.13 0.13
C TYR A 114 -1.73 1.69 -0.37
N GLY A 115 -1.45 0.40 -0.23
CA GLY A 115 -0.24 -0.18 -0.80
C GLY A 115 -0.36 -1.67 -1.07
N GLY A 116 0.32 -2.07 -2.12
CA GLY A 116 0.38 -3.46 -2.58
C GLY A 116 1.79 -3.86 -3.01
N THR A 117 2.07 -5.15 -2.94
CA THR A 117 3.33 -5.75 -3.43
C THR A 117 3.07 -7.20 -3.78
N TYR A 118 3.56 -7.65 -4.91
CA TYR A 118 3.59 -9.07 -5.24
C TYR A 118 4.44 -9.84 -4.24
N LYS A 119 3.92 -10.99 -3.78
CA LYS A 119 4.56 -11.81 -2.74
C LYS A 119 5.95 -12.25 -3.14
N GLU A 120 6.11 -12.69 -4.37
CA GLU A 120 7.35 -13.18 -4.95
C GLU A 120 8.45 -12.11 -5.00
N TYR A 121 8.08 -10.83 -5.20
CA TYR A 121 9.02 -9.71 -5.29
C TYR A 121 9.26 -8.97 -3.96
N MET A 122 8.65 -9.40 -2.85
CA MET A 122 8.90 -8.80 -1.52
C MET A 122 10.38 -8.75 -1.14
N PRO A 123 11.23 -9.77 -1.49
CA PRO A 123 12.64 -9.72 -1.17
C PRO A 123 13.41 -8.55 -1.77
N LEU A 124 12.88 -7.88 -2.82
CA LEU A 124 13.50 -6.69 -3.43
C LEU A 124 13.31 -5.41 -2.62
N MET A 125 12.53 -5.45 -1.55
CA MET A 125 12.28 -4.32 -0.64
C MET A 125 11.66 -3.08 -1.32
N ALA A 126 10.87 -3.27 -2.39
CA ALA A 126 10.28 -2.19 -3.19
C ALA A 126 9.42 -1.21 -2.38
N GLN A 127 8.68 -1.70 -1.36
CA GLN A 127 7.91 -0.83 -0.47
C GLN A 127 8.81 0.13 0.34
N TYR A 128 10.00 -0.31 0.74
CA TYR A 128 10.95 0.59 1.41
C TYR A 128 11.44 1.70 0.49
N LYS A 129 11.69 1.38 -0.80
CA LYS A 129 12.01 2.40 -1.80
C LYS A 129 10.86 3.38 -1.95
N MET A 130 9.64 2.89 -2.14
CA MET A 130 8.45 3.74 -2.32
C MET A 130 8.28 4.70 -1.14
N GLN A 131 8.31 4.19 0.09
CA GLN A 131 8.19 5.04 1.28
C GLN A 131 9.31 6.08 1.36
N MET A 132 10.56 5.70 1.10
CA MET A 132 11.70 6.64 1.13
C MET A 132 11.55 7.76 0.11
N GLU A 133 11.15 7.45 -1.12
CA GLU A 133 10.94 8.47 -2.16
C GLU A 133 9.77 9.41 -1.79
N MET A 134 8.69 8.87 -1.22
CA MET A 134 7.56 9.69 -0.76
C MET A 134 7.90 10.55 0.47
N ILE A 135 8.69 10.04 1.41
CA ILE A 135 9.22 10.84 2.53
C ILE A 135 10.09 11.98 2.01
N LYS A 136 11.01 11.71 1.08
CA LYS A 136 11.84 12.76 0.45
C LYS A 136 10.98 13.80 -0.28
N LEU A 137 9.93 13.36 -0.97
CA LEU A 137 8.98 14.25 -1.64
C LEU A 137 8.24 15.14 -0.64
N ALA A 138 7.75 14.58 0.48
CA ALA A 138 7.12 15.33 1.55
C ALA A 138 8.07 16.39 2.13
N MET A 139 9.31 16.00 2.42
CA MET A 139 10.37 16.95 2.89
C MET A 139 10.64 18.05 1.87
N LYS A 140 10.76 17.72 0.58
CA LYS A 140 10.97 18.70 -0.51
C LYS A 140 9.82 19.71 -0.61
N ARG A 141 8.58 19.27 -0.30
CA ARG A 141 7.38 20.13 -0.26
C ARG A 141 7.22 20.88 1.07
N GLY A 142 8.13 20.71 2.02
CA GLY A 142 8.08 21.37 3.33
C GLY A 142 6.96 20.85 4.25
N LEU A 143 6.44 19.63 4.00
CA LEU A 143 5.39 19.06 4.83
C LEU A 143 5.98 18.56 6.16
N PRO A 144 5.43 18.99 7.31
CA PRO A 144 5.96 18.60 8.63
C PRO A 144 5.60 17.15 9.01
N ILE A 145 4.58 16.55 8.39
CA ILE A 145 4.07 15.24 8.76
C ILE A 145 4.07 14.29 7.57
N TYR A 146 4.56 13.07 7.81
CA TYR A 146 4.35 11.92 6.94
C TYR A 146 3.55 10.86 7.69
N ASP A 147 2.33 10.61 7.25
CA ASP A 147 1.39 9.70 7.90
C ASP A 147 1.40 8.33 7.19
N PHE A 148 1.89 7.31 7.87
CA PHE A 148 1.90 5.94 7.36
C PHE A 148 0.52 5.27 7.35
N GLY A 149 -0.54 5.96 7.78
CA GLY A 149 -1.89 5.44 7.91
C GLY A 149 -2.06 4.45 9.08
N GLY A 150 -3.25 3.88 9.19
CA GLY A 150 -3.64 3.03 10.32
C GLY A 150 -2.79 1.78 10.50
N ILE A 151 -2.76 1.31 11.73
CA ILE A 151 -2.18 0.03 12.14
C ILE A 151 -3.19 -0.71 13.03
N SER A 152 -3.01 -2.03 13.16
CA SER A 152 -3.74 -2.80 14.18
C SER A 152 -3.32 -2.33 15.58
N GLY A 153 -4.28 -2.22 16.51
CA GLY A 153 -3.99 -1.96 17.91
C GLY A 153 -3.35 -3.14 18.66
N ASN A 154 -3.15 -4.27 18.00
CA ASN A 154 -2.48 -5.44 18.56
C ASN A 154 -1.00 -5.45 18.18
N PHE A 155 -0.12 -5.14 19.13
CA PHE A 155 1.33 -5.08 18.96
C PHE A 155 2.05 -6.37 19.39
N THR A 156 1.32 -7.46 19.62
CA THR A 156 1.91 -8.75 20.00
C THR A 156 2.65 -9.36 18.81
N PRO A 157 3.93 -9.75 18.94
CA PRO A 157 4.67 -10.45 17.89
C PRO A 157 3.91 -11.70 17.41
N GLY A 158 3.80 -11.84 16.08
CA GLY A 158 3.09 -12.95 15.44
C GLY A 158 1.57 -12.75 15.30
N SER A 159 0.99 -11.67 15.83
CA SER A 159 -0.42 -11.34 15.58
C SER A 159 -0.66 -10.93 14.14
N GLU A 160 -1.93 -11.00 13.71
CA GLU A 160 -2.35 -10.53 12.40
C GLU A 160 -1.95 -9.05 12.22
N ASN A 161 -1.36 -8.74 11.06
CA ASN A 161 -0.86 -7.40 10.71
C ASN A 161 0.31 -6.86 11.57
N TYR A 162 0.91 -7.65 12.47
CA TYR A 162 2.10 -7.24 13.21
C TYR A 162 3.24 -6.79 12.29
N GLY A 163 3.42 -7.45 11.14
CA GLY A 163 4.44 -7.08 10.15
C GLY A 163 4.23 -5.69 9.55
N VAL A 164 2.98 -5.20 9.45
CA VAL A 164 2.66 -3.84 9.01
C VAL A 164 3.10 -2.82 10.05
N TYR A 165 2.85 -3.10 11.32
CA TYR A 165 3.32 -2.28 12.44
C TYR A 165 4.86 -2.20 12.46
N GLU A 166 5.56 -3.34 12.39
CA GLU A 166 7.02 -3.38 12.37
C GLU A 166 7.60 -2.60 11.19
N PHE A 167 7.00 -2.74 9.99
CA PHE A 167 7.41 -2.02 8.81
C PHE A 167 7.33 -0.50 9.01
N LYS A 168 6.18 0.01 9.49
CA LYS A 168 5.96 1.44 9.71
C LYS A 168 6.83 1.99 10.85
N ARG A 169 6.92 1.27 11.97
CA ARG A 169 7.79 1.62 13.10
C ARG A 169 9.26 1.71 12.69
N GLY A 170 9.71 0.85 11.79
CA GLY A 170 11.08 0.80 11.32
C GLY A 170 11.58 2.14 10.75
N PHE A 171 10.70 2.93 10.14
CA PHE A 171 11.03 4.28 9.65
C PHE A 171 11.19 5.33 10.78
N GLY A 172 10.87 4.98 12.03
CA GLY A 172 10.94 5.87 13.18
C GLY A 172 9.60 6.56 13.48
N GLY A 173 8.52 6.08 12.89
CA GLY A 173 7.17 6.59 13.15
C GLY A 173 6.74 6.37 14.61
N LYS A 174 5.95 7.30 15.12
CA LYS A 174 5.28 7.19 16.43
C LYS A 174 3.84 6.75 16.23
N VAL A 175 3.37 5.86 17.07
CA VAL A 175 1.95 5.48 17.12
C VAL A 175 1.19 6.61 17.82
N LEU A 176 0.13 7.07 17.16
CA LEU A 176 -0.82 8.00 17.74
C LEU A 176 -2.15 7.27 17.93
N GLU A 177 -2.63 7.27 19.14
CA GLU A 177 -3.96 6.76 19.48
C GLU A 177 -4.93 7.93 19.50
N TYR A 178 -5.95 7.85 18.66
CA TYR A 178 -7.04 8.83 18.61
C TYR A 178 -8.13 8.41 19.60
N ILE A 179 -8.90 9.37 20.07
CA ILE A 179 -9.97 9.13 21.05
C ILE A 179 -11.10 8.22 20.50
N GLY A 180 -11.06 7.90 19.23
CA GLY A 180 -12.04 7.06 18.55
C GLY A 180 -13.12 7.86 17.80
N GLU A 181 -14.11 7.12 17.31
CA GLU A 181 -15.29 7.69 16.62
C GLU A 181 -16.44 7.78 17.62
N PHE A 182 -17.20 8.85 17.54
CA PHE A 182 -18.36 9.08 18.39
C PHE A 182 -19.58 9.33 17.51
N ASP A 183 -20.67 8.62 17.82
CA ASP A 183 -21.96 8.85 17.17
C ASP A 183 -22.80 9.82 18.00
N LEU A 184 -23.23 10.94 17.41
CA LEU A 184 -24.27 11.78 17.96
C LEU A 184 -25.63 11.22 17.55
N ILE A 185 -26.29 10.52 18.47
CA ILE A 185 -27.56 9.87 18.21
C ILE A 185 -28.70 10.90 18.28
N LEU A 186 -29.19 11.36 17.13
CA LEU A 186 -30.29 12.31 17.02
C LEU A 186 -31.66 11.61 17.12
N ASP A 187 -31.76 10.40 16.56
CA ASP A 187 -32.95 9.55 16.65
C ASP A 187 -32.54 8.14 17.12
N ARG A 188 -32.97 7.77 18.33
CA ARG A 188 -32.61 6.48 18.92
C ARG A 188 -33.18 5.27 18.18
N PHE A 189 -34.40 5.39 17.66
CA PHE A 189 -35.06 4.29 16.94
C PHE A 189 -34.42 4.06 15.57
N GLY A 190 -34.22 5.12 14.82
CA GLY A 190 -33.54 5.07 13.52
C GLY A 190 -32.10 4.57 13.65
N TYR A 191 -31.38 5.03 14.68
CA TYR A 191 -30.01 4.55 14.94
C TYR A 191 -29.97 3.05 15.25
N TYR A 192 -30.90 2.54 16.05
CA TYR A 192 -31.01 1.11 16.37
C TYR A 192 -31.23 0.24 15.11
N ILE A 193 -32.15 0.67 14.23
CA ILE A 193 -32.42 -0.01 12.95
C ILE A 193 -31.17 0.03 12.07
N TYR A 194 -30.52 1.20 11.98
CA TYR A 194 -29.29 1.36 11.20
C TYR A 194 -28.17 0.43 11.73
N ASP A 195 -27.94 0.40 13.03
CA ASP A 195 -26.88 -0.44 13.64
C ASP A 195 -27.09 -1.94 13.37
N ILE A 196 -28.35 -2.42 13.51
CA ILE A 196 -28.69 -3.80 13.18
C ILE A 196 -28.49 -4.06 11.68
N GLY A 197 -29.02 -3.20 10.82
CA GLY A 197 -28.88 -3.32 9.36
C GLY A 197 -27.44 -3.30 8.92
N TYR A 198 -26.61 -2.43 9.49
CA TYR A 198 -25.19 -2.35 9.20
C TYR A 198 -24.42 -3.59 9.65
N LYS A 199 -24.73 -4.14 10.83
CA LYS A 199 -24.13 -5.39 11.32
C LYS A 199 -24.49 -6.59 10.43
N LEU A 200 -25.73 -6.69 10.01
CA LEU A 200 -26.18 -7.72 9.08
C LEU A 200 -25.49 -7.61 7.72
N TYR A 201 -25.46 -6.41 7.14
CA TYR A 201 -24.77 -6.11 5.89
C TYR A 201 -23.28 -6.48 5.94
N ARG A 202 -22.60 -6.13 7.02
CA ARG A 202 -21.17 -6.45 7.20
C ARG A 202 -20.92 -7.96 7.31
N ASN A 203 -21.82 -8.68 7.96
CA ASN A 203 -21.72 -10.14 8.10
C ASN A 203 -22.02 -10.85 6.77
N THR A 204 -23.03 -10.42 6.03
CA THR A 204 -23.35 -10.98 4.70
C THR A 204 -22.22 -10.74 3.71
N LYS A 205 -21.60 -9.56 3.71
CA LYS A 205 -20.40 -9.29 2.89
C LYS A 205 -19.26 -10.28 3.19
N LYS A 206 -19.01 -10.59 4.47
CA LYS A 206 -17.97 -11.55 4.84
C LYS A 206 -18.30 -12.97 4.34
N VAL A 207 -19.57 -13.37 4.38
CA VAL A 207 -20.02 -14.69 3.90
C VAL A 207 -19.92 -14.76 2.38
N ILE A 208 -20.42 -13.75 1.66
CA ILE A 208 -20.32 -13.67 0.20
C ILE A 208 -18.85 -13.68 -0.26
N ALA A 209 -17.98 -12.95 0.43
CA ALA A 209 -16.55 -12.97 0.14
C ALA A 209 -15.91 -14.36 0.30
N LYS A 210 -16.38 -15.16 1.27
CA LYS A 210 -15.92 -16.55 1.43
C LYS A 210 -16.45 -17.49 0.35
N ILE A 211 -17.68 -17.26 -0.13
CA ILE A 211 -18.31 -18.07 -1.18
C ILE A 211 -17.68 -17.80 -2.55
N LEU A 212 -17.48 -16.53 -2.90
CA LEU A 212 -16.89 -16.13 -4.19
C LEU A 212 -15.39 -16.44 -4.32
N LYS A 213 -14.74 -16.85 -3.23
CA LYS A 213 -13.32 -17.26 -3.20
C LYS A 213 -13.11 -18.77 -3.20
N ARG A 214 -14.17 -19.56 -3.28
CA ARG A 214 -14.13 -20.99 -3.55
C ARG A 214 -14.29 -21.27 -5.03
#